data_565950b263a22b9277483ba72067db50
#
_entry.id   565950b263a22b9277483ba72067db50
#
_cell.length_a   1.000
_cell.length_b   1.000
_cell.length_c   1.000
_cell.angle_alpha   90.00
_cell.angle_beta   90.00
_cell.angle_gamma   90.00
#
_symmetry.space_group_name_H-M   'P 1'
#
loop_
_entity.id
_entity.type
_entity.pdbx_description
1 polymer ?
#
loop_
_entity_poly.entity_id
_entity_poly.type
_entity_poly.pdbx_seq_one_letter_code
_entity_poly.pdbx_strand_id
1 'polypeptide(L)'
;CELPYALVVRYNGWASRELIDFYMNYCKTIFERYKDKVKYWLTFNEINTGTMPIGGILNTGTIQGYEGSTADVPNDEQARFQALHNMFVASARAVKYAHDNYPQFKMGCMICSITSYPMTCDPADVVANQKQMQIMNWFCSDMHVRGEYPYYMKRFFAEHNITIHQEPEDAAILKAGTVDFY
;
A
#
# COMPACT_ATOMS: atom_id res chain seq x y z
N CYS A 1 -8.18 -8.60 3.21
CA CYS A 1 -9.19 -8.99 2.24
C CYS A 1 -8.54 -9.09 0.86
N GLU A 2 -8.59 -10.26 0.26
CA GLU A 2 -8.00 -10.50 -1.05
C GLU A 2 -8.76 -9.74 -2.13
N LEU A 3 -8.05 -9.26 -3.15
CA LEU A 3 -8.66 -8.58 -4.28
C LEU A 3 -9.48 -9.58 -5.11
N PRO A 4 -10.76 -9.31 -5.42
CA PRO A 4 -11.53 -10.19 -6.32
C PRO A 4 -10.85 -10.39 -7.67
N TYR A 5 -10.71 -11.63 -8.12
CA TYR A 5 -10.01 -11.98 -9.37
C TYR A 5 -10.56 -11.23 -10.61
N ALA A 6 -11.86 -10.97 -10.63
CA ALA A 6 -12.49 -10.19 -11.70
C ALA A 6 -11.87 -8.77 -11.86
N LEU A 7 -11.40 -8.17 -10.76
CA LEU A 7 -10.74 -6.85 -10.78
C LEU A 7 -9.30 -6.96 -11.30
N VAL A 8 -8.63 -8.08 -11.05
CA VAL A 8 -7.33 -8.37 -11.67
C VAL A 8 -7.46 -8.48 -13.18
N VAL A 9 -8.41 -9.28 -13.66
CA VAL A 9 -8.60 -9.52 -15.10
C VAL A 9 -9.00 -8.25 -15.84
N ARG A 10 -9.90 -7.44 -15.27
CA ARG A 10 -10.47 -6.26 -15.95
C ARG A 10 -9.62 -5.01 -15.83
N TYR A 11 -8.91 -4.84 -14.72
CA TYR A 11 -8.29 -3.56 -14.33
C TYR A 11 -6.79 -3.66 -14.05
N ASN A 12 -6.19 -4.84 -14.15
CA ASN A 12 -4.83 -5.10 -13.68
C ASN A 12 -4.67 -4.72 -12.18
N GLY A 13 -5.67 -5.11 -11.39
CA GLY A 13 -5.68 -4.85 -9.96
C GLY A 13 -5.57 -3.37 -9.62
N TRP A 14 -4.82 -3.08 -8.58
CA TRP A 14 -4.62 -1.73 -8.07
C TRP A 14 -3.79 -0.81 -8.97
N ALA A 15 -3.26 -1.31 -10.11
CA ALA A 15 -2.69 -0.43 -11.13
C ALA A 15 -3.74 0.54 -11.70
N SER A 16 -5.03 0.14 -11.70
CA SER A 16 -6.13 1.03 -12.08
C SER A 16 -6.62 1.85 -10.89
N ARG A 17 -6.73 3.16 -11.12
CA ARG A 17 -7.24 4.12 -10.13
C ARG A 17 -8.73 3.91 -9.81
N GLU A 18 -9.50 3.31 -10.71
CA GLU A 18 -10.92 3.00 -10.50
C GLU A 18 -11.17 2.13 -9.25
N LEU A 19 -10.19 1.31 -8.87
CA LEU A 19 -10.30 0.48 -7.67
C LEU A 19 -10.45 1.29 -6.38
N ILE A 20 -10.01 2.54 -6.36
CA ILE A 20 -10.20 3.44 -5.21
C ILE A 20 -11.70 3.61 -4.91
N ASP A 21 -12.51 3.85 -5.93
CA ASP A 21 -13.94 4.06 -5.74
C ASP A 21 -14.68 2.74 -5.41
N PHE A 22 -14.28 1.62 -5.99
CA PHE A 22 -14.81 0.30 -5.62
C PHE A 22 -14.50 -0.04 -4.16
N TYR A 23 -13.27 0.22 -3.73
CA TYR A 23 -12.86 0.03 -2.34
C TYR A 23 -13.63 0.95 -1.38
N MET A 24 -13.84 2.21 -1.75
CA MET A 24 -14.63 3.14 -0.94
C MET A 24 -16.09 2.70 -0.79
N ASN A 25 -16.71 2.16 -1.84
CA ASN A 25 -18.05 1.59 -1.76
C ASN A 25 -18.12 0.40 -0.80
N TYR A 26 -17.10 -0.47 -0.86
CA TYR A 26 -16.97 -1.57 0.09
C TYR A 26 -16.79 -1.05 1.53
N CYS A 27 -15.87 -0.13 1.77
CA CYS A 27 -15.61 0.42 3.11
C CYS A 27 -16.86 1.09 3.70
N LYS A 28 -17.56 1.93 2.95
CA LYS A 28 -18.79 2.58 3.40
C LYS A 28 -19.84 1.55 3.84
N THR A 29 -20.00 0.48 3.07
CA THR A 29 -20.97 -0.57 3.35
C THR A 29 -20.64 -1.33 4.64
N ILE A 30 -19.35 -1.74 4.82
CA ILE A 30 -18.96 -2.49 6.00
C ILE A 30 -18.92 -1.62 7.26
N PHE A 31 -18.49 -0.37 7.15
CA PHE A 31 -18.47 0.57 8.27
C PHE A 31 -19.90 0.80 8.82
N GLU A 32 -20.86 1.09 7.94
CA GLU A 32 -22.25 1.25 8.34
C GLU A 32 -22.82 -0.03 8.97
N ARG A 33 -22.55 -1.19 8.37
CA ARG A 33 -23.09 -2.47 8.84
C ARG A 33 -22.55 -2.88 10.22
N TYR A 34 -21.28 -2.53 10.51
CA TYR A 34 -20.58 -3.02 11.70
C TYR A 34 -20.21 -1.92 12.70
N LYS A 35 -20.72 -0.69 12.52
CA LYS A 35 -20.39 0.49 13.34
C LYS A 35 -20.57 0.30 14.86
N ASP A 36 -21.52 -0.54 15.26
CA ASP A 36 -21.84 -0.80 16.68
C ASP A 36 -21.12 -2.06 17.21
N LYS A 37 -20.35 -2.76 16.37
CA LYS A 37 -19.73 -4.04 16.70
C LYS A 37 -18.20 -4.01 16.61
N VAL A 38 -17.66 -3.21 15.69
CA VAL A 38 -16.21 -3.16 15.41
C VAL A 38 -15.72 -1.74 15.64
N LYS A 39 -14.69 -1.60 16.48
CA LYS A 39 -14.05 -0.32 16.79
C LYS A 39 -12.72 -0.15 16.07
N TYR A 40 -11.94 -1.22 15.92
CA TYR A 40 -10.60 -1.20 15.35
C TYR A 40 -10.63 -1.77 13.93
N TRP A 41 -10.10 -1.01 12.97
CA TRP A 41 -10.12 -1.34 11.55
C TRP A 41 -8.72 -1.25 10.98
N LEU A 42 -8.36 -2.18 10.11
CA LEU A 42 -7.15 -2.15 9.30
C LEU A 42 -7.55 -2.01 7.84
N THR A 43 -6.92 -1.10 7.11
CA THR A 43 -7.30 -0.81 5.71
C THR A 43 -6.84 -1.90 4.75
N PHE A 44 -5.58 -2.27 4.83
CA PHE A 44 -4.98 -3.33 4.00
C PHE A 44 -4.18 -4.29 4.86
N ASN A 45 -4.13 -5.55 4.42
CA ASN A 45 -3.28 -6.57 5.03
C ASN A 45 -1.88 -6.49 4.41
N GLU A 46 -0.85 -6.33 5.26
CA GLU A 46 0.57 -6.42 4.87
C GLU A 46 0.92 -5.68 3.57
N ILE A 47 0.43 -4.43 3.44
CA ILE A 47 0.54 -3.64 2.22
C ILE A 47 1.97 -3.53 1.67
N ASN A 48 2.97 -3.60 2.54
CA ASN A 48 4.38 -3.53 2.17
C ASN A 48 4.86 -4.76 1.38
N THR A 49 4.13 -5.87 1.37
CA THR A 49 4.44 -6.99 0.46
C THR A 49 4.35 -6.57 -1.01
N GLY A 50 3.57 -5.54 -1.33
CA GLY A 50 3.51 -4.92 -2.65
C GLY A 50 4.84 -4.33 -3.13
N THR A 51 5.82 -4.09 -2.26
CA THR A 51 7.16 -3.65 -2.66
C THR A 51 8.01 -4.78 -3.27
N MET A 52 7.59 -6.04 -3.11
CA MET A 52 8.26 -7.23 -3.61
C MET A 52 7.55 -7.80 -4.85
N PRO A 53 8.24 -8.53 -5.75
CA PRO A 53 7.61 -9.14 -6.93
C PRO A 53 6.38 -9.99 -6.60
N ILE A 54 6.45 -10.83 -5.56
CA ILE A 54 5.33 -11.68 -5.11
C ILE A 54 4.09 -10.87 -4.70
N GLY A 55 4.27 -9.61 -4.33
CA GLY A 55 3.18 -8.68 -4.01
C GLY A 55 2.24 -8.40 -5.19
N GLY A 56 2.69 -8.65 -6.42
CA GLY A 56 1.82 -8.63 -7.60
C GLY A 56 0.63 -9.58 -7.47
N ILE A 57 0.86 -10.77 -6.89
CA ILE A 57 -0.21 -11.75 -6.57
C ILE A 57 -0.85 -11.44 -5.21
N LEU A 58 -0.03 -11.33 -4.16
CA LEU A 58 -0.52 -11.31 -2.78
C LEU A 58 -1.27 -10.03 -2.40
N ASN A 59 -0.99 -8.93 -3.08
CA ASN A 59 -1.47 -7.62 -2.63
C ASN A 59 -2.05 -6.74 -3.75
N THR A 60 -1.23 -6.38 -4.74
CA THR A 60 -1.60 -5.36 -5.72
C THR A 60 -2.47 -5.88 -6.87
N GLY A 61 -2.45 -7.18 -7.15
CA GLY A 61 -3.17 -7.77 -8.29
C GLY A 61 -2.63 -7.32 -9.65
N THR A 62 -1.36 -6.89 -9.75
CA THR A 62 -0.73 -6.40 -10.99
C THR A 62 -0.17 -7.55 -11.83
N ILE A 63 -1.03 -8.52 -12.12
CA ILE A 63 -0.71 -9.77 -12.82
C ILE A 63 -1.72 -10.09 -13.95
N GLN A 64 -2.33 -9.07 -14.54
CA GLN A 64 -3.31 -9.26 -15.60
C GLN A 64 -2.73 -10.12 -16.74
N GLY A 65 -3.45 -11.18 -17.11
CA GLY A 65 -3.04 -12.11 -18.16
C GLY A 65 -1.94 -13.11 -17.77
N TYR A 66 -1.51 -13.11 -16.50
CA TYR A 66 -0.55 -14.08 -15.99
C TYR A 66 -1.27 -15.34 -15.47
N GLU A 67 -0.86 -16.51 -15.95
CA GLU A 67 -1.40 -17.83 -15.56
C GLU A 67 -0.30 -18.78 -15.05
N GLY A 68 0.88 -18.24 -14.73
CA GLY A 68 2.05 -19.02 -14.34
C GLY A 68 2.09 -19.38 -12.84
N SER A 69 3.24 -19.92 -12.42
CA SER A 69 3.51 -20.30 -11.04
C SER A 69 3.77 -19.07 -10.16
N THR A 70 3.40 -19.14 -8.87
CA THR A 70 3.75 -18.13 -7.87
C THR A 70 5.25 -17.92 -7.71
N ALA A 71 6.08 -18.87 -8.17
CA ALA A 71 7.54 -18.75 -8.15
C ALA A 71 8.10 -17.83 -9.24
N ASP A 72 7.35 -17.63 -10.34
CA ASP A 72 7.79 -16.92 -11.54
C ASP A 72 6.94 -15.68 -11.83
N VAL A 73 6.49 -14.99 -10.79
CA VAL A 73 5.62 -13.80 -10.92
C VAL A 73 6.33 -12.71 -11.72
N PRO A 74 5.67 -12.14 -12.74
CA PRO A 74 6.22 -11.01 -13.48
C PRO A 74 6.56 -9.85 -12.56
N ASN A 75 7.76 -9.31 -12.70
CA ASN A 75 8.20 -8.16 -11.92
C ASN A 75 7.96 -6.84 -12.68
N ASP A 76 6.73 -6.44 -12.84
CA ASP A 76 6.42 -5.08 -13.29
C ASP A 76 6.48 -4.12 -12.09
N GLU A 77 7.68 -3.62 -11.83
CA GLU A 77 7.94 -2.75 -10.70
C GLU A 77 7.21 -1.41 -10.82
N GLN A 78 7.11 -0.86 -12.03
CA GLN A 78 6.34 0.36 -12.30
C GLN A 78 4.86 0.18 -11.93
N ALA A 79 4.23 -0.90 -12.41
CA ALA A 79 2.82 -1.17 -12.11
C ALA A 79 2.59 -1.43 -10.62
N ARG A 80 3.49 -2.16 -9.93
CA ARG A 80 3.38 -2.43 -8.50
C ARG A 80 3.47 -1.16 -7.64
N PHE A 81 4.43 -0.27 -7.90
CA PHE A 81 4.55 0.97 -7.14
C PHE A 81 3.44 1.97 -7.47
N GLN A 82 2.93 2.00 -8.71
CA GLN A 82 1.71 2.76 -9.02
C GLN A 82 0.50 2.18 -8.29
N ALA A 83 0.37 0.86 -8.22
CA ALA A 83 -0.68 0.20 -7.47
C ALA A 83 -0.61 0.54 -5.97
N LEU A 84 0.57 0.51 -5.37
CA LEU A 84 0.78 0.93 -3.99
C LEU A 84 0.33 2.39 -3.76
N HIS A 85 0.64 3.30 -4.69
CA HIS A 85 0.15 4.68 -4.61
C HIS A 85 -1.38 4.75 -4.55
N ASN A 86 -2.06 4.04 -5.45
CA ASN A 86 -3.52 3.99 -5.49
C ASN A 86 -4.10 3.37 -4.19
N MET A 87 -3.44 2.35 -3.64
CA MET A 87 -3.81 1.75 -2.35
C MET A 87 -3.62 2.73 -1.18
N PHE A 88 -2.55 3.53 -1.16
CA PHE A 88 -2.36 4.57 -0.14
C PHE A 88 -3.47 5.62 -0.21
N VAL A 89 -3.82 6.07 -1.42
CA VAL A 89 -4.94 7.03 -1.62
C VAL A 89 -6.26 6.41 -1.17
N ALA A 90 -6.53 5.14 -1.51
CA ALA A 90 -7.73 4.42 -1.08
C ALA A 90 -7.79 4.29 0.44
N SER A 91 -6.67 3.90 1.08
CA SER A 91 -6.56 3.83 2.53
C SER A 91 -6.84 5.18 3.19
N ALA A 92 -6.19 6.24 2.72
CA ALA A 92 -6.36 7.57 3.28
C ALA A 92 -7.81 8.08 3.14
N ARG A 93 -8.47 7.83 2.00
CA ARG A 93 -9.90 8.15 1.82
C ARG A 93 -10.79 7.38 2.80
N ALA A 94 -10.50 6.09 3.02
CA ALA A 94 -11.26 5.26 3.96
C ALA A 94 -11.05 5.72 5.41
N VAL A 95 -9.81 6.03 5.80
CA VAL A 95 -9.48 6.56 7.14
C VAL A 95 -10.19 7.89 7.39
N LYS A 96 -10.04 8.84 6.44
CA LYS A 96 -10.73 10.14 6.56
C LYS A 96 -12.25 9.99 6.65
N TYR A 97 -12.83 9.16 5.79
CA TYR A 97 -14.28 8.90 5.83
C TYR A 97 -14.72 8.30 7.18
N ALA A 98 -13.92 7.37 7.73
CA ALA A 98 -14.19 6.78 9.03
C ALA A 98 -14.15 7.84 10.16
N HIS A 99 -13.12 8.67 10.19
CA HIS A 99 -12.98 9.74 11.18
C HIS A 99 -14.11 10.77 11.11
N ASP A 100 -14.53 11.13 9.90
CA ASP A 100 -15.59 12.13 9.68
C ASP A 100 -16.99 11.60 10.10
N ASN A 101 -17.24 10.29 9.96
CA ASN A 101 -18.60 9.72 10.13
C ASN A 101 -18.74 8.80 11.35
N TYR A 102 -17.64 8.26 11.87
CA TYR A 102 -17.63 7.26 12.96
C TYR A 102 -16.52 7.60 13.96
N PRO A 103 -16.69 8.62 14.82
CA PRO A 103 -15.64 9.10 15.73
C PRO A 103 -15.17 8.05 16.75
N GLN A 104 -15.95 6.98 16.95
CA GLN A 104 -15.57 5.84 17.80
C GLN A 104 -14.57 4.89 17.11
N PHE A 105 -14.41 4.96 15.80
CA PHE A 105 -13.48 4.08 15.08
C PHE A 105 -12.03 4.46 15.33
N LYS A 106 -11.19 3.43 15.33
CA LYS A 106 -9.73 3.54 15.33
C LYS A 106 -9.21 2.85 14.06
N MET A 107 -8.62 3.65 13.21
CA MET A 107 -8.13 3.21 11.91
C MET A 107 -6.63 2.94 11.97
N GLY A 108 -6.20 1.79 11.49
CA GLY A 108 -4.80 1.40 11.51
C GLY A 108 -4.29 0.90 10.17
N CYS A 109 -2.99 0.68 10.10
CA CYS A 109 -2.34 -0.05 9.02
C CYS A 109 -1.66 -1.30 9.54
N MET A 110 -1.49 -2.29 8.66
CA MET A 110 -0.78 -3.53 8.96
C MET A 110 0.42 -3.67 8.04
N ILE A 111 1.57 -3.91 8.65
CA ILE A 111 2.85 -4.11 7.97
C ILE A 111 3.40 -5.49 8.34
N CYS A 112 3.79 -6.27 7.33
CA CYS A 112 4.59 -7.46 7.52
C CYS A 112 6.01 -7.04 7.89
N SER A 113 6.42 -7.22 9.13
CA SER A 113 7.77 -6.87 9.58
C SER A 113 8.79 -7.89 9.07
N ILE A 114 9.57 -7.49 8.07
CA ILE A 114 10.65 -8.30 7.49
C ILE A 114 11.97 -7.70 7.96
N THR A 115 12.34 -8.04 9.18
CA THR A 115 13.56 -7.52 9.80
C THR A 115 14.79 -8.15 9.18
N SER A 116 15.76 -7.31 8.77
CA SER A 116 17.07 -7.72 8.29
C SER A 116 18.18 -6.99 9.03
N TYR A 117 19.37 -7.60 9.01
CA TYR A 117 20.57 -7.05 9.62
C TYR A 117 21.69 -7.02 8.57
N PRO A 118 22.65 -6.08 8.68
CA PRO A 118 23.81 -6.12 7.79
C PRO A 118 24.60 -7.41 8.00
N MET A 119 25.14 -7.97 6.93
CA MET A 119 25.89 -9.23 7.00
C MET A 119 27.20 -9.06 7.79
N THR A 120 27.81 -7.88 7.67
CA THR A 120 29.04 -7.51 8.41
C THR A 120 28.92 -6.08 8.91
N CYS A 121 29.93 -5.61 9.67
CA CYS A 121 30.04 -4.20 10.06
C CYS A 121 30.64 -3.31 8.96
N ASP A 122 30.88 -3.83 7.76
CA ASP A 122 31.33 -3.02 6.62
C ASP A 122 30.29 -1.93 6.33
N PRO A 123 30.72 -0.66 6.13
CA PRO A 123 29.78 0.42 5.82
C PRO A 123 28.89 0.15 4.60
N ALA A 124 29.37 -0.60 3.60
CA ALA A 124 28.59 -0.97 2.43
C ALA A 124 27.42 -1.89 2.80
N ASP A 125 27.65 -2.90 3.65
CA ASP A 125 26.63 -3.82 4.15
C ASP A 125 25.59 -3.08 4.99
N VAL A 126 26.05 -2.16 5.87
CA VAL A 126 25.16 -1.35 6.71
C VAL A 126 24.26 -0.48 5.86
N VAL A 127 24.78 0.20 4.84
CA VAL A 127 24.01 1.05 3.93
C VAL A 127 23.05 0.22 3.08
N ALA A 128 23.48 -0.95 2.58
CA ALA A 128 22.62 -1.86 1.82
C ALA A 128 21.42 -2.33 2.66
N ASN A 129 21.68 -2.76 3.90
CA ASN A 129 20.62 -3.15 4.82
C ASN A 129 19.66 -2.00 5.14
N GLN A 130 20.17 -0.79 5.37
CA GLN A 130 19.31 0.38 5.61
C GLN A 130 18.39 0.65 4.43
N LYS A 131 18.90 0.61 3.18
CA LYS A 131 18.08 0.78 1.98
C LYS A 131 16.99 -0.29 1.88
N GLN A 132 17.31 -1.54 2.15
CA GLN A 132 16.34 -2.63 2.16
C GLN A 132 15.25 -2.41 3.21
N MET A 133 15.63 -2.06 4.45
CA MET A 133 14.69 -1.76 5.52
C MET A 133 13.78 -0.58 5.18
N GLN A 134 14.31 0.46 4.53
CA GLN A 134 13.53 1.60 4.06
C GLN A 134 12.40 1.17 3.10
N ILE A 135 12.69 0.33 2.12
CA ILE A 135 11.70 -0.07 1.12
C ILE A 135 10.76 -1.13 1.69
N MET A 136 11.27 -2.16 2.35
CA MET A 136 10.46 -3.31 2.77
C MET A 136 9.62 -3.06 4.02
N ASN A 137 10.08 -2.19 4.94
CA ASN A 137 9.37 -1.98 6.21
C ASN A 137 8.89 -0.55 6.40
N TRP A 138 9.68 0.46 6.07
CA TRP A 138 9.40 1.84 6.50
C TRP A 138 8.58 2.63 5.48
N PHE A 139 8.75 2.38 4.18
CA PHE A 139 8.05 3.13 3.13
C PHE A 139 6.54 3.14 3.33
N CYS A 140 5.92 1.96 3.41
CA CYS A 140 4.47 1.88 3.56
C CYS A 140 3.99 2.40 4.92
N SER A 141 4.78 2.19 5.99
CA SER A 141 4.50 2.74 7.31
C SER A 141 4.52 4.28 7.29
N ASP A 142 5.57 4.87 6.70
CA ASP A 142 5.68 6.33 6.57
C ASP A 142 4.50 6.93 5.79
N MET A 143 4.08 6.27 4.69
CA MET A 143 2.92 6.71 3.91
C MET A 143 1.64 6.73 4.75
N HIS A 144 1.37 5.70 5.53
CA HIS A 144 0.17 5.61 6.37
C HIS A 144 0.19 6.55 7.58
N VAL A 145 1.36 6.69 8.22
CA VAL A 145 1.49 7.46 9.47
C VAL A 145 1.72 8.94 9.20
N ARG A 146 2.46 9.29 8.15
CA ARG A 146 2.83 10.69 7.84
C ARG A 146 1.99 11.30 6.73
N GLY A 147 1.38 10.47 5.88
CA GLY A 147 0.56 10.93 4.73
C GLY A 147 1.39 11.64 3.65
N GLU A 148 2.65 11.26 3.50
CA GLU A 148 3.54 11.83 2.50
C GLU A 148 4.67 10.86 2.15
N TYR A 149 5.21 10.99 0.93
CA TYR A 149 6.34 10.18 0.51
C TYR A 149 7.60 10.52 1.33
N PRO A 150 8.27 9.51 1.94
CA PRO A 150 9.52 9.74 2.63
C PRO A 150 10.62 10.14 1.63
N TYR A 151 11.56 10.95 2.09
CA TYR A 151 12.60 11.55 1.26
C TYR A 151 13.43 10.55 0.44
N TYR A 152 13.65 9.35 0.97
CA TYR A 152 14.46 8.31 0.32
C TYR A 152 13.76 7.70 -0.91
N MET A 153 12.43 7.80 -1.02
CA MET A 153 11.69 7.28 -2.17
C MET A 153 11.98 8.05 -3.46
N LYS A 154 12.29 9.34 -3.38
CA LYS A 154 12.67 10.13 -4.56
C LYS A 154 13.90 9.54 -5.25
N ARG A 155 14.91 9.14 -4.47
CA ARG A 155 16.11 8.51 -4.98
C ARG A 155 15.83 7.10 -5.49
N PHE A 156 15.08 6.30 -4.74
CA PHE A 156 14.70 4.95 -5.12
C PHE A 156 13.98 4.95 -6.49
N PHE A 157 12.96 5.77 -6.66
CA PHE A 157 12.23 5.86 -7.92
C PHE A 157 13.11 6.28 -9.10
N ALA A 158 14.05 7.21 -8.88
CA ALA A 158 14.99 7.62 -9.92
C ALA A 158 15.96 6.50 -10.31
N GLU A 159 16.49 5.75 -9.33
CA GLU A 159 17.42 4.61 -9.56
C GLU A 159 16.71 3.44 -10.28
N HIS A 160 15.39 3.27 -10.08
CA HIS A 160 14.57 2.18 -10.66
C HIS A 160 13.75 2.61 -11.90
N ASN A 161 13.89 3.85 -12.37
CA ASN A 161 13.10 4.42 -13.48
C ASN A 161 11.58 4.34 -13.26
N ILE A 162 11.13 4.50 -12.01
CA ILE A 162 9.72 4.50 -11.62
C ILE A 162 9.19 5.93 -11.63
N THR A 163 8.03 6.13 -12.26
CA THR A 163 7.30 7.40 -12.25
C THR A 163 5.90 7.18 -11.71
N ILE A 164 5.60 7.75 -10.55
CA ILE A 164 4.27 7.65 -9.94
C ILE A 164 3.37 8.75 -10.50
N HIS A 165 2.31 8.34 -11.18
CA HIS A 165 1.24 9.25 -11.56
C HIS A 165 0.39 9.60 -10.35
N GLN A 166 0.29 10.87 -10.04
CA GLN A 166 -0.48 11.41 -8.92
C GLN A 166 -1.49 12.44 -9.45
N GLU A 167 -2.71 12.40 -8.91
CA GLU A 167 -3.67 13.46 -9.16
C GLU A 167 -3.39 14.67 -8.24
N PRO A 168 -3.80 15.88 -8.63
CA PRO A 168 -3.51 17.10 -7.86
C PRO A 168 -3.96 17.07 -6.40
N GLU A 169 -5.03 16.35 -6.10
CA GLU A 169 -5.60 16.22 -4.77
C GLU A 169 -4.97 15.13 -3.90
N ASP A 170 -4.18 14.21 -4.48
CA ASP A 170 -3.66 13.03 -3.75
C ASP A 170 -2.85 13.41 -2.53
N ALA A 171 -1.99 14.41 -2.62
CA ALA A 171 -1.18 14.85 -1.50
C ALA A 171 -2.05 15.33 -0.31
N ALA A 172 -3.13 16.05 -0.59
CA ALA A 172 -4.06 16.51 0.43
C ALA A 172 -4.87 15.35 1.04
N ILE A 173 -5.28 14.39 0.20
CA ILE A 173 -5.99 13.17 0.64
C ILE A 173 -5.10 12.35 1.57
N LEU A 174 -3.87 12.06 1.16
CA LEU A 174 -2.91 11.30 1.95
C LEU A 174 -2.67 11.93 3.31
N LYS A 175 -2.48 13.26 3.34
CA LYS A 175 -2.25 14.00 4.59
C LYS A 175 -3.45 14.01 5.53
N ALA A 176 -4.66 14.03 4.99
CA ALA A 176 -5.90 14.06 5.76
C ALA A 176 -6.32 12.68 6.29
N GLY A 177 -5.78 11.58 5.72
CA GLY A 177 -6.16 10.21 6.02
C GLY A 177 -5.08 9.38 6.70
N THR A 178 -4.32 9.99 7.62
CA THR A 178 -3.31 9.26 8.41
C THR A 178 -3.96 8.39 9.48
N VAL A 179 -3.33 7.25 9.77
CA VAL A 179 -3.87 6.23 10.69
C VAL A 179 -3.70 6.60 12.16
N ASP A 180 -4.54 6.01 13.04
CA ASP A 180 -4.46 6.19 14.50
C ASP A 180 -3.43 5.28 15.15
N PHE A 181 -3.15 4.12 14.53
CA PHE A 181 -2.22 3.13 15.08
C PHE A 181 -1.56 2.30 13.98
N TYR A 182 -0.50 1.63 14.38
CA TYR A 182 0.37 0.84 13.51
C TYR A 182 0.82 -0.42 14.26
#